data_3b1f465cf2fd601a12d1b5e19668c95b
#
_entry.id   3b1f465cf2fd601a12d1b5e19668c95b
#
_cell.length_a   1.000
_cell.length_b   1.000
_cell.length_c   1.000
_cell.angle_alpha   90.00
_cell.angle_beta   90.00
_cell.angle_gamma   90.00
#
_symmetry.space_group_name_H-M   'P 1'
#
loop_
_entity.id
_entity.type
_entity.pdbx_description
1 polymer ?
#
loop_
_entity_poly.entity_id
_entity_poly.type
_entity_poly.pdbx_seq_one_letter_code
_entity_poly.pdbx_strand_id
1 'polypeptide(L)'
;CALPIFYDGNEHQRRYFLNAVNIGLGARIVKITDQTKRFWGVKFLSYVAALFSLIFERKLYRMHLRINDEHIRGRIMTVCIGSAWGWGQTPSAVPYNGWLDVSVIYRPEFLQIISGLWMLIQGRILNHKVVKSYRTRKVKVLRAQNAAVDLDGRLLPKHFPLEVGVLPEKTTLIIPN
;
A
#
# COMPACT_ATOMS: atom_id res chain seq x y z
N CYS A 1 6.18 2.71 21.81
CA CYS A 1 5.55 2.34 20.53
C CYS A 1 6.37 2.82 19.35
N ALA A 2 6.44 2.05 18.30
CA ALA A 2 7.11 2.41 17.06
C ALA A 2 6.15 3.18 16.15
N LEU A 3 6.60 4.30 15.59
CA LEU A 3 5.82 5.13 14.71
C LEU A 3 6.27 4.94 13.26
N PRO A 4 5.40 4.53 12.35
CA PRO A 4 5.75 4.44 10.95
C PRO A 4 5.91 5.82 10.32
N ILE A 5 6.95 5.97 9.51
CA ILE A 5 7.34 7.23 8.91
C ILE A 5 7.60 7.07 7.41
N PHE A 6 7.15 8.05 6.67
CA PHE A 6 7.37 8.21 5.24
C PHE A 6 8.32 9.37 4.99
N TYR A 7 9.35 9.14 4.19
CA TYR A 7 10.27 10.16 3.72
C TYR A 7 10.11 10.32 2.20
N ASP A 8 9.82 11.53 1.78
CA ASP A 8 9.96 11.94 0.40
C ASP A 8 11.45 12.13 0.09
N GLY A 9 11.88 11.94 -1.17
CA GLY A 9 13.28 12.06 -1.60
C GLY A 9 14.00 13.36 -1.26
N ASN A 10 13.25 14.38 -0.85
CA ASN A 10 13.75 15.57 -0.16
C ASN A 10 13.65 15.32 1.35
N GLU A 11 14.77 15.23 2.04
CA GLU A 11 14.89 14.97 3.48
C GLU A 11 14.06 15.89 4.39
N HIS A 12 13.50 16.97 3.86
CA HIS A 12 12.70 17.94 4.61
C HIS A 12 11.20 17.59 4.71
N GLN A 13 10.69 16.64 3.93
CA GLN A 13 9.29 16.22 3.99
C GLN A 13 9.13 14.85 4.66
N ARG A 14 9.05 14.88 5.99
CA ARG A 14 8.70 13.71 6.81
C ARG A 14 7.20 13.70 7.06
N ARG A 15 6.56 12.56 6.88
CA ARG A 15 5.14 12.37 7.19
C ARG A 15 4.98 11.10 8.00
N TYR A 16 4.14 11.15 9.01
CA TYR A 16 3.78 9.99 9.80
C TYR A 16 2.49 9.39 9.25
N PHE A 17 2.33 8.09 9.40
CA PHE A 17 1.12 7.39 9.02
C PHE A 17 0.77 6.34 10.07
N LEU A 18 -0.49 5.93 10.09
CA LEU A 18 -1.01 4.99 11.08
C LEU A 18 -1.30 3.62 10.48
N ASN A 19 -1.70 3.59 9.23
CA ASN A 19 -2.23 2.39 8.61
C ASN A 19 -1.31 1.87 7.50
N ALA A 20 -1.26 2.54 6.35
CA ALA A 20 -0.49 2.04 5.21
C ALA A 20 -0.10 3.11 4.19
N VAL A 21 0.99 2.80 3.48
CA VAL A 21 1.40 3.45 2.22
C VAL A 21 1.08 2.51 1.08
N ASN A 22 0.33 2.98 0.08
CA ASN A 22 0.06 2.23 -1.14
C ASN A 22 0.73 2.89 -2.34
N ILE A 23 1.26 2.07 -3.25
CA ILE A 23 1.93 2.52 -4.47
C ILE A 23 1.36 1.74 -5.64
N GLY A 24 0.88 2.44 -6.65
CA GLY A 24 0.30 1.85 -7.85
C GLY A 24 -1.21 1.74 -7.77
N LEU A 25 -1.75 0.52 -7.87
CA LEU A 25 -3.18 0.27 -7.96
C LEU A 25 -3.93 0.74 -6.71
N GLY A 26 -3.45 0.40 -5.51
CA GLY A 26 -4.10 0.80 -4.25
C GLY A 26 -4.28 2.31 -4.14
N ALA A 27 -3.23 3.08 -4.43
CA ALA A 27 -3.30 4.54 -4.45
C ALA A 27 -4.26 5.08 -5.53
N ARG A 28 -4.44 4.34 -6.62
CA ARG A 28 -5.36 4.71 -7.69
C ARG A 28 -6.82 4.51 -7.31
N ILE A 29 -7.12 3.48 -6.52
CA ILE A 29 -8.46 3.27 -5.92
C ILE A 29 -8.84 4.49 -5.10
N VAL A 30 -7.95 4.95 -4.24
CA VAL A 30 -8.17 6.16 -3.42
C VAL A 30 -8.51 7.36 -4.29
N LYS A 31 -7.75 7.58 -5.37
CA LYS A 31 -8.01 8.68 -6.31
C LYS A 31 -9.41 8.62 -6.91
N ILE A 32 -9.84 7.46 -7.40
CA ILE A 32 -11.16 7.28 -8.02
C ILE A 32 -12.26 7.45 -6.97
N THR A 33 -12.07 6.88 -5.78
CA THR A 33 -13.06 6.98 -4.69
C THR A 33 -13.25 8.42 -4.24
N ASP A 34 -12.18 9.22 -4.13
CA ASP A 34 -12.29 10.64 -3.79
C ASP A 34 -13.00 11.46 -4.86
N GLN A 35 -12.76 11.19 -6.13
CA GLN A 35 -13.47 11.83 -7.23
C GLN A 35 -14.96 11.49 -7.25
N THR A 36 -15.32 10.26 -6.89
CA THR A 36 -16.71 9.78 -6.94
C THR A 36 -17.51 10.20 -5.71
N LYS A 37 -16.90 10.37 -4.53
CA LYS A 37 -17.54 10.93 -3.32
C LYS A 37 -18.17 12.31 -3.56
N ARG A 38 -17.65 13.05 -4.50
CA ARG A 38 -18.11 14.39 -4.86
C ARG A 38 -19.45 14.39 -5.60
N PHE A 39 -19.87 13.25 -6.18
CA PHE A 39 -21.03 13.19 -7.06
C PHE A 39 -22.31 12.63 -6.43
N TRP A 40 -22.22 11.67 -5.49
CA TRP A 40 -23.43 11.07 -4.89
C TRP A 40 -23.04 10.30 -3.61
N GLY A 41 -23.58 10.61 -2.47
CA GLY A 41 -23.32 10.04 -1.15
C GLY A 41 -23.29 8.50 -0.97
N VAL A 42 -23.06 7.72 -2.03
CA VAL A 42 -23.09 6.26 -2.05
C VAL A 42 -21.66 5.73 -2.07
N LYS A 43 -21.04 5.72 -0.90
CA LYS A 43 -19.65 5.24 -0.70
C LYS A 43 -19.42 3.82 -1.23
N PHE A 44 -20.39 2.94 -1.10
CA PHE A 44 -20.27 1.53 -1.50
C PHE A 44 -20.26 1.35 -3.02
N LEU A 45 -21.16 1.97 -3.72
CA LEU A 45 -21.25 1.87 -5.19
C LEU A 45 -20.00 2.44 -5.88
N SER A 46 -19.48 3.54 -5.34
CA SER A 46 -18.25 4.17 -5.82
C SER A 46 -17.04 3.24 -5.65
N TYR A 47 -16.96 2.55 -4.53
CA TYR A 47 -15.90 1.58 -4.27
C TYR A 47 -15.99 0.38 -5.21
N VAL A 48 -17.19 -0.16 -5.40
CA VAL A 48 -17.44 -1.27 -6.32
C VAL A 48 -17.11 -0.87 -7.76
N ALA A 49 -17.58 0.30 -8.22
CA ALA A 49 -17.25 0.81 -9.55
C ALA A 49 -15.75 1.02 -9.76
N ALA A 50 -15.04 1.53 -8.74
CA ALA A 50 -13.60 1.68 -8.77
C ALA A 50 -12.88 0.31 -8.89
N LEU A 51 -13.31 -0.68 -8.12
CA LEU A 51 -12.75 -2.04 -8.21
C LEU A 51 -12.97 -2.65 -9.59
N PHE A 52 -14.17 -2.54 -10.15
CA PHE A 52 -14.45 -3.02 -11.51
C PHE A 52 -13.57 -2.32 -12.56
N SER A 53 -13.47 -1.00 -12.51
CA SER A 53 -12.59 -0.23 -13.40
C SER A 53 -11.15 -0.74 -13.37
N LEU A 54 -10.65 -1.07 -12.18
CA LEU A 54 -9.30 -1.57 -11.97
C LEU A 54 -9.07 -2.97 -12.53
N ILE A 55 -10.07 -3.85 -12.42
CA ILE A 55 -10.04 -5.19 -13.00
C ILE A 55 -9.85 -5.11 -14.53
N PHE A 56 -10.54 -4.18 -15.17
CA PHE A 56 -10.44 -4.01 -16.62
C PHE A 56 -9.14 -3.33 -17.08
N GLU A 57 -8.60 -2.38 -16.30
CA GLU A 57 -7.40 -1.65 -16.72
C GLU A 57 -6.10 -2.45 -16.62
N ARG A 58 -6.00 -3.42 -15.71
CA ARG A 58 -4.80 -4.27 -15.46
C ARG A 58 -3.47 -3.48 -15.52
N LYS A 59 -3.47 -2.26 -15.00
CA LYS A 59 -2.33 -1.36 -15.11
C LYS A 59 -1.14 -1.87 -14.31
N LEU A 60 -0.02 -2.03 -14.97
CA LEU A 60 1.25 -2.46 -14.39
C LEU A 60 2.24 -1.30 -14.39
N TYR A 61 3.01 -1.20 -13.33
CA TYR A 61 4.02 -0.17 -13.15
C TYR A 61 5.41 -0.81 -13.12
N ARG A 62 6.36 -0.20 -13.81
CA ARG A 62 7.77 -0.59 -13.68
C ARG A 62 8.28 -0.04 -12.37
N MET A 63 8.56 -0.93 -11.41
CA MET A 63 9.02 -0.56 -10.09
C MET A 63 10.39 -1.17 -9.78
N HIS A 64 11.15 -0.45 -8.95
CA HIS A 64 12.38 -0.91 -8.33
C HIS A 64 12.33 -0.59 -6.84
N LEU A 65 12.27 -1.63 -6.04
CA LEU A 65 12.19 -1.58 -4.58
C LEU A 65 13.44 -2.21 -3.97
N ARG A 66 13.80 -1.77 -2.77
CA ARG A 66 14.76 -2.45 -1.91
C ARG A 66 14.10 -2.76 -0.59
N ILE A 67 14.01 -4.06 -0.24
CA ILE A 67 13.40 -4.57 0.98
C ILE A 67 14.35 -5.62 1.56
N ASN A 68 14.80 -5.47 2.81
CA ASN A 68 15.74 -6.40 3.47
C ASN A 68 16.96 -6.74 2.61
N ASP A 69 17.58 -5.74 1.96
CA ASP A 69 18.69 -5.89 1.03
C ASP A 69 18.38 -6.63 -0.28
N GLU A 70 17.16 -7.15 -0.44
CA GLU A 70 16.68 -7.69 -1.71
C GLU A 70 16.24 -6.56 -2.66
N HIS A 71 16.79 -6.59 -3.88
CA HIS A 71 16.37 -5.69 -4.95
C HIS A 71 15.25 -6.32 -5.79
N ILE A 72 14.06 -5.78 -5.68
CA ILE A 72 12.87 -6.23 -6.38
C ILE A 72 12.65 -5.33 -7.58
N ARG A 73 12.75 -5.88 -8.79
CA ARG A 73 12.54 -5.17 -10.05
C ARG A 73 11.52 -5.89 -10.89
N GLY A 74 10.59 -5.15 -11.49
CA GLY A 74 9.62 -5.77 -12.40
C GLY A 74 8.40 -4.94 -12.69
N ARG A 75 7.44 -5.61 -13.34
CA ARG A 75 6.11 -5.09 -13.58
C ARG A 75 5.23 -5.48 -12.39
N ILE A 76 4.94 -4.51 -11.54
CA ILE A 76 4.21 -4.67 -10.29
C ILE A 76 2.89 -3.93 -10.42
N MET A 77 1.81 -4.54 -9.97
CA MET A 77 0.48 -3.94 -9.99
C MET A 77 0.29 -2.99 -8.81
N THR A 78 0.66 -3.44 -7.62
CA THR A 78 0.58 -2.63 -6.40
C THR A 78 1.59 -3.09 -5.36
N VAL A 79 2.00 -2.15 -4.52
CA VAL A 79 2.78 -2.40 -3.30
C VAL A 79 2.01 -1.76 -2.16
N CYS A 80 1.74 -2.52 -1.10
CA CYS A 80 1.22 -2.01 0.15
C CYS A 80 2.25 -2.20 1.25
N ILE A 81 2.56 -1.15 1.97
CA ILE A 81 3.49 -1.13 3.10
C ILE A 81 2.67 -0.75 4.32
N GLY A 82 2.27 -1.74 5.11
CA GLY A 82 1.37 -1.59 6.23
C GLY A 82 2.08 -1.62 7.58
N SER A 83 1.67 -0.72 8.45
CA SER A 83 1.93 -0.80 9.89
C SER A 83 0.72 -1.36 10.64
N ALA A 84 -0.43 -1.40 10.00
CA ALA A 84 -1.69 -1.99 10.43
C ALA A 84 -2.32 -2.78 9.27
N TRP A 85 -3.57 -3.14 9.36
CA TRP A 85 -4.26 -4.06 8.44
C TRP A 85 -4.30 -3.63 6.95
N GLY A 86 -3.92 -2.39 6.63
CA GLY A 86 -3.67 -1.92 5.26
C GLY A 86 -4.75 -2.27 4.24
N TRP A 87 -6.03 -2.03 4.54
CA TRP A 87 -7.15 -2.40 3.66
C TRP A 87 -7.19 -3.90 3.28
N GLY A 88 -6.76 -4.77 4.21
CA GLY A 88 -6.68 -6.22 3.99
C GLY A 88 -5.49 -6.69 3.16
N GLN A 89 -4.64 -5.79 2.66
CA GLN A 89 -3.44 -6.15 1.88
C GLN A 89 -2.27 -6.55 2.78
N THR A 90 -2.28 -6.13 4.05
CA THR A 90 -1.30 -6.51 5.08
C THR A 90 -2.02 -7.05 6.32
N PRO A 91 -2.74 -8.19 6.20
CA PRO A 91 -3.59 -8.71 7.26
C PRO A 91 -2.82 -9.18 8.50
N SER A 92 -1.52 -9.43 8.35
CA SER A 92 -0.64 -9.86 9.45
C SER A 92 0.03 -8.70 10.18
N ALA A 93 -0.18 -7.46 9.73
CA ALA A 93 0.44 -6.31 10.35
C ALA A 93 -0.16 -6.02 11.72
N VAL A 94 0.71 -5.92 12.71
CA VAL A 94 0.35 -5.57 14.09
C VAL A 94 0.81 -4.15 14.35
N PRO A 95 -0.12 -3.23 14.64
CA PRO A 95 0.23 -1.84 14.90
C PRO A 95 1.28 -1.68 15.99
N TYR A 96 2.18 -0.74 15.80
CA TYR A 96 3.17 -0.30 16.79
C TYR A 96 4.20 -1.35 17.26
N ASN A 97 4.27 -2.52 16.62
CA ASN A 97 5.22 -3.58 16.96
C ASN A 97 6.65 -3.34 16.45
N GLY A 98 6.89 -2.22 15.77
CA GLY A 98 8.19 -1.87 15.21
C GLY A 98 8.54 -2.53 13.89
N TRP A 99 7.55 -3.12 13.22
CA TRP A 99 7.71 -3.76 11.92
C TRP A 99 6.70 -3.21 10.90
N LEU A 100 7.08 -3.29 9.65
CA LEU A 100 6.24 -3.05 8.49
C LEU A 100 6.01 -4.38 7.78
N ASP A 101 4.76 -4.69 7.51
CA ASP A 101 4.41 -5.78 6.62
C ASP A 101 4.23 -5.22 5.20
N VAL A 102 4.85 -5.87 4.24
CA VAL A 102 4.85 -5.42 2.84
C VAL A 102 4.25 -6.50 1.97
N SER A 103 3.23 -6.16 1.20
CA SER A 103 2.70 -7.00 0.15
C SER A 103 3.02 -6.42 -1.22
N VAL A 104 3.62 -7.23 -2.07
CA VAL A 104 3.94 -6.89 -3.46
C VAL A 104 3.11 -7.78 -4.37
N ILE A 105 2.19 -7.17 -5.12
CA ILE A 105 1.35 -7.88 -6.08
C ILE A 105 1.94 -7.70 -7.47
N TYR A 106 2.44 -8.80 -8.00
CA TYR A 106 3.03 -8.83 -9.34
C TYR A 106 1.94 -8.83 -10.41
N ARG A 107 2.32 -9.09 -11.63
CA ARG A 107 1.42 -9.13 -12.79
C ARG A 107 0.40 -10.28 -12.67
N PRO A 108 -0.84 -10.05 -12.18
CA PRO A 108 -1.86 -11.08 -12.15
C PRO A 108 -2.52 -11.23 -13.53
N GLU A 109 -2.96 -12.44 -13.85
CA GLU A 109 -3.90 -12.70 -14.93
C GLU A 109 -5.32 -12.29 -14.52
N PHE A 110 -6.24 -12.19 -15.46
CA PHE A 110 -7.60 -11.74 -15.18
C PHE A 110 -8.30 -12.59 -14.11
N LEU A 111 -8.25 -13.91 -14.23
CA LEU A 111 -8.85 -14.85 -13.27
C LEU A 111 -8.17 -14.77 -11.90
N GLN A 112 -6.86 -14.48 -11.87
CA GLN A 112 -6.12 -14.28 -10.63
C GLN A 112 -6.50 -12.98 -9.91
N ILE A 113 -6.95 -11.95 -10.63
CA ILE A 113 -7.49 -10.74 -10.01
C ILE A 113 -8.79 -11.06 -9.29
N ILE A 114 -9.69 -11.82 -9.93
CA ILE A 114 -10.97 -12.21 -9.33
C ILE A 114 -10.75 -13.07 -8.09
N SER A 115 -9.90 -14.10 -8.18
CA SER A 115 -9.54 -14.93 -7.02
C SER A 115 -8.83 -14.13 -5.93
N GLY A 116 -7.97 -13.19 -6.32
CA GLY A 116 -7.28 -12.29 -5.39
C GLY A 116 -8.24 -11.37 -4.63
N LEU A 117 -9.26 -10.82 -5.29
CA LEU A 117 -10.30 -10.03 -4.64
C LEU A 117 -11.10 -10.85 -3.62
N TRP A 118 -11.44 -12.09 -3.97
CA TRP A 118 -12.11 -13.01 -3.05
C TRP A 118 -11.24 -13.31 -1.83
N MET A 119 -9.96 -13.62 -2.04
CA MET A 119 -9.01 -13.85 -0.95
C MET A 119 -8.74 -12.59 -0.12
N LEU A 120 -8.79 -11.40 -0.72
CA LEU A 120 -8.67 -10.12 -0.02
C LEU A 120 -9.83 -9.92 0.97
N ILE A 121 -11.07 -10.19 0.53
CA ILE A 121 -12.27 -10.12 1.39
C ILE A 121 -12.16 -11.09 2.57
N GLN A 122 -11.57 -12.27 2.33
CA GLN A 122 -11.35 -13.27 3.38
C GLN A 122 -10.14 -12.98 4.29
N GLY A 123 -9.38 -11.91 4.04
CA GLY A 123 -8.13 -11.62 4.75
C GLY A 123 -6.97 -12.58 4.43
N ARG A 124 -7.07 -13.34 3.36
CA ARG A 124 -6.12 -14.41 2.97
C ARG A 124 -5.28 -14.08 1.75
N ILE A 125 -5.22 -12.82 1.36
CA ILE A 125 -4.55 -12.35 0.13
C ILE A 125 -3.07 -12.74 0.06
N LEU A 126 -2.39 -12.85 1.19
CA LEU A 126 -0.97 -13.21 1.25
C LEU A 126 -0.68 -14.63 0.74
N ASN A 127 -1.68 -15.52 0.71
CA ASN A 127 -1.55 -16.88 0.20
C ASN A 127 -1.73 -16.96 -1.33
N HIS A 128 -2.03 -15.83 -1.97
CA HIS A 128 -2.24 -15.82 -3.42
C HIS A 128 -0.92 -15.89 -4.18
N LYS A 129 -0.84 -16.69 -5.25
CA LYS A 129 0.38 -16.98 -6.04
C LYS A 129 1.09 -15.74 -6.59
N VAL A 130 0.38 -14.66 -6.87
CA VAL A 130 0.94 -13.42 -7.41
C VAL A 130 1.34 -12.42 -6.33
N VAL A 131 1.18 -12.77 -5.05
CA VAL A 131 1.51 -11.93 -3.92
C VAL A 131 2.79 -12.45 -3.27
N LYS A 132 3.75 -11.56 -3.07
CA LYS A 132 4.93 -11.82 -2.26
C LYS A 132 4.90 -10.91 -1.04
N SER A 133 4.99 -11.51 0.14
CA SER A 133 4.96 -10.78 1.40
C SER A 133 6.36 -10.68 2.00
N TYR A 134 6.61 -9.56 2.68
CA TYR A 134 7.86 -9.30 3.39
C TYR A 134 7.53 -8.66 4.74
N ARG A 135 8.43 -8.86 5.70
CA ARG A 135 8.44 -8.14 6.97
C ARG A 135 9.77 -7.42 7.10
N THR A 136 9.73 -6.13 7.40
CA THR A 136 10.91 -5.28 7.42
C THR A 136 10.72 -4.07 8.35
N ARG A 137 11.81 -3.39 8.66
CA ARG A 137 11.75 -2.08 9.33
C ARG A 137 11.90 -0.91 8.36
N LYS A 138 12.27 -1.21 7.11
CA LYS A 138 12.58 -0.17 6.13
C LYS A 138 12.39 -0.67 4.70
N VAL A 139 11.71 0.14 3.91
CA VAL A 139 11.51 -0.07 2.47
C VAL A 139 12.02 1.16 1.74
N LYS A 140 12.83 0.97 0.71
CA LYS A 140 13.18 2.03 -0.23
C LYS A 140 12.51 1.76 -1.56
N VAL A 141 11.77 2.73 -2.06
CA VAL A 141 11.20 2.71 -3.40
C VAL A 141 12.05 3.61 -4.27
N LEU A 142 12.97 3.01 -5.01
CA LEU A 142 13.96 3.72 -5.82
C LEU A 142 13.30 4.32 -7.07
N ARG A 143 12.34 3.61 -7.62
CA ARG A 143 11.60 4.05 -8.81
C ARG A 143 10.23 3.38 -8.87
N ALA A 144 9.20 4.13 -9.23
CA ALA A 144 7.89 3.60 -9.59
C ALA A 144 7.28 4.46 -10.70
N GLN A 145 7.54 4.07 -11.93
CA GLN A 145 7.21 4.87 -13.11
C GLN A 145 5.70 5.05 -13.24
N ASN A 146 5.24 6.32 -13.20
CA ASN A 146 3.82 6.72 -13.31
C ASN A 146 2.88 6.11 -12.27
N ALA A 147 3.41 5.52 -11.19
CA ALA A 147 2.60 5.01 -10.10
C ALA A 147 2.10 6.18 -9.22
N ALA A 148 0.86 6.09 -8.78
CA ALA A 148 0.36 6.95 -7.72
C ALA A 148 0.87 6.45 -6.37
N VAL A 149 1.00 7.35 -5.41
CA VAL A 149 1.36 7.05 -4.02
C VAL A 149 0.26 7.61 -3.13
N ASP A 150 -0.18 6.83 -2.17
CA ASP A 150 -1.13 7.22 -1.15
C ASP A 150 -0.58 6.90 0.23
N LEU A 151 -0.92 7.74 1.19
CA LEU A 151 -0.58 7.63 2.60
C LEU A 151 -1.86 7.76 3.41
N ASP A 152 -2.28 6.68 4.07
CA ASP A 152 -3.53 6.62 4.84
C ASP A 152 -4.75 7.19 4.10
N GLY A 153 -4.87 6.89 2.79
CA GLY A 153 -5.96 7.36 1.95
C GLY A 153 -5.78 8.79 1.39
N ARG A 154 -4.62 9.40 1.56
CA ARG A 154 -4.29 10.71 0.98
C ARG A 154 -3.26 10.57 -0.12
N LEU A 155 -3.59 11.04 -1.31
CA LEU A 155 -2.64 11.06 -2.43
C LEU A 155 -1.48 12.00 -2.16
N LEU A 156 -0.28 11.51 -2.46
CA LEU A 156 0.95 12.30 -2.36
C LEU A 156 1.47 12.69 -3.75
N PRO A 157 2.26 13.77 -3.82
CA PRO A 157 3.07 14.08 -4.99
C PRO A 157 3.99 12.90 -5.33
N LYS A 158 4.25 12.72 -6.63
CA LYS A 158 5.05 11.59 -7.13
C LYS A 158 6.53 11.94 -7.14
N HIS A 159 7.18 11.86 -6.01
CA HIS A 159 8.63 12.03 -5.92
C HIS A 159 9.29 10.69 -5.59
N PHE A 160 10.28 10.30 -6.35
CA PHE A 160 11.12 9.14 -6.10
C PHE A 160 12.60 9.56 -6.14
N PRO A 161 13.46 8.97 -5.33
CA PRO A 161 13.21 7.87 -4.40
C PRO A 161 12.39 8.28 -3.17
N LEU A 162 11.62 7.34 -2.61
CA LEU A 162 10.95 7.49 -1.32
C LEU A 162 11.36 6.37 -0.37
N GLU A 163 11.28 6.65 0.91
CA GLU A 163 11.62 5.71 1.96
C GLU A 163 10.49 5.61 2.97
N VAL A 164 10.15 4.39 3.35
CA VAL A 164 9.18 4.10 4.40
C VAL A 164 9.87 3.31 5.48
N GLY A 165 9.81 3.77 6.70
CA GLY A 165 10.50 3.15 7.82
C GLY A 165 9.70 3.20 9.12
N VAL A 166 10.28 2.66 10.17
CA VAL A 166 9.73 2.70 11.52
C VAL A 166 10.71 3.42 12.43
N LEU A 167 10.22 4.40 13.17
CA LEU A 167 10.97 5.04 14.26
C LEU A 167 10.62 4.34 15.57
N PRO A 168 11.55 3.63 16.18
CA PRO A 168 11.31 3.01 17.47
C PRO A 168 11.10 4.08 18.56
N GLU A 169 10.25 3.77 19.53
CA GLU A 169 10.08 4.53 20.80
C GLU A 169 9.71 6.02 20.67
N LYS A 170 9.06 6.43 19.57
CA LYS A 170 8.69 7.84 19.34
C LYS A 170 7.26 8.19 19.73
N THR A 171 6.45 7.22 20.18
CA THR A 171 5.04 7.48 20.49
C THR A 171 4.63 6.74 21.77
N THR A 172 3.99 7.45 22.68
CA THR A 172 3.31 6.86 23.84
C THR A 172 1.82 6.77 23.52
N LEU A 173 1.26 5.57 23.60
CA LEU A 173 -0.17 5.35 23.49
C LEU A 173 -0.79 5.30 24.89
N ILE A 174 -1.82 6.07 25.10
CA ILE A 174 -2.68 5.97 26.27
C ILE A 174 -3.73 4.90 25.94
N ILE A 175 -3.68 3.79 26.64
CA ILE A 175 -4.69 2.73 26.54
C ILE A 175 -5.67 2.96 27.68
N PRO A 176 -6.96 3.20 27.41
CA PRO A 176 -7.96 3.27 28.49
C PRO A 176 -8.07 1.89 29.16
N ASN A 177 -8.16 1.91 30.50
CA ASN A 177 -8.40 0.73 31.30
C ASN A 177 -9.82 0.20 31.10
#